data_52697057ddbca295657c6754cd058c97
#
_entry.id   52697057ddbca295657c6754cd058c97
#
_cell.length_a   1.000
_cell.length_b   1.000
_cell.length_c   1.000
_cell.angle_alpha   90.00
_cell.angle_beta   90.00
_cell.angle_gamma   90.00
#
_symmetry.space_group_name_H-M   'P 1'
#
loop_
_entity.id
_entity.type
_entity.pdbx_description
1 polymer ?
#
loop_
_entity_poly.entity_id
_entity_poly.type
_entity_poly.pdbx_seq_one_letter_code
_entity_poly.pdbx_strand_id
1 'polypeptide(L)'
;MRKRAFIFGSAWLVAASLPLVLMAVGQPQEHAVTLRIMPVGDSITRGTYLGGETLPNPLGGGWRKRLQDRLRAAGVPFEFVGELDYWAYGADGVVDPSFSPRHHGLAGFSNEGILKGGVVPTPKAVLAAKGVQEVRVPGIVEALARNKPDVVLLMSGANGFDASARDRLVETICAHFDGELVVATITPQKAPRRGWELVVPYNASLPGLVERHQKEGRRIRLVDMYAALTPDDITKDGVHPNAAGLDKIADAWFRALVPEKPRPRVGAIR
;
A
#
# COMPACT_ATOMS: atom_id res chain seq x y z
N MET A 1 -30.65 102.91 -13.33
CA MET A 1 -29.93 101.90 -14.15
C MET A 1 -29.22 100.89 -13.26
N ARG A 2 -29.78 99.74 -13.04
CA ARG A 2 -29.17 98.68 -12.18
C ARG A 2 -28.93 97.46 -13.05
N LYS A 3 -27.66 97.06 -13.24
CA LYS A 3 -27.26 95.85 -13.94
C LYS A 3 -27.41 94.62 -13.01
N ARG A 4 -28.13 93.65 -13.44
CA ARG A 4 -28.23 92.32 -12.75
C ARG A 4 -27.19 91.37 -13.37
N ALA A 5 -26.31 90.86 -12.50
CA ALA A 5 -25.35 89.78 -12.85
C ALA A 5 -26.04 88.40 -12.69
N PHE A 6 -25.93 87.59 -13.73
CA PHE A 6 -26.31 86.18 -13.68
C PHE A 6 -25.11 85.35 -13.19
N ILE A 7 -25.30 84.54 -12.12
CA ILE A 7 -24.32 83.57 -11.65
C ILE A 7 -24.69 82.18 -12.18
N PHE A 8 -23.83 81.60 -13.01
CA PHE A 8 -23.96 80.24 -13.46
C PHE A 8 -23.34 79.34 -12.40
N GLY A 9 -24.16 78.50 -11.73
CA GLY A 9 -23.70 77.45 -10.82
C GLY A 9 -23.35 76.17 -11.60
N SER A 10 -22.11 75.78 -11.57
CA SER A 10 -21.62 74.53 -12.14
C SER A 10 -21.91 73.40 -11.16
N ALA A 11 -22.80 72.46 -11.50
CA ALA A 11 -23.04 71.24 -10.75
C ALA A 11 -21.97 70.19 -11.10
N TRP A 12 -21.18 69.82 -10.13
CA TRP A 12 -20.24 68.71 -10.22
C TRP A 12 -20.97 67.39 -9.93
N LEU A 13 -21.11 66.54 -10.95
CA LEU A 13 -21.54 65.13 -10.77
C LEU A 13 -20.37 64.32 -10.25
N VAL A 14 -20.43 63.93 -9.00
CA VAL A 14 -19.50 62.94 -8.39
C VAL A 14 -20.01 61.56 -8.77
N ALA A 15 -19.38 60.91 -9.72
CA ALA A 15 -19.64 59.52 -10.04
C ALA A 15 -18.98 58.62 -8.94
N ALA A 16 -19.81 58.08 -8.06
CA ALA A 16 -19.35 57.09 -7.08
C ALA A 16 -19.16 55.71 -7.77
N SER A 17 -17.90 55.34 -8.03
CA SER A 17 -17.53 54.00 -8.48
C SER A 17 -17.60 53.01 -7.27
N LEU A 18 -18.63 52.19 -7.24
CA LEU A 18 -18.69 51.05 -6.32
C LEU A 18 -17.70 49.96 -6.80
N PRO A 19 -16.81 49.48 -5.95
CA PRO A 19 -15.97 48.31 -6.29
C PRO A 19 -16.83 47.06 -6.38
N LEU A 20 -16.84 46.43 -7.56
CA LEU A 20 -17.44 45.11 -7.75
C LEU A 20 -16.59 44.09 -7.00
N VAL A 21 -17.03 43.67 -5.80
CA VAL A 21 -16.42 42.56 -5.05
C VAL A 21 -16.83 41.29 -5.78
N LEU A 22 -15.98 40.78 -6.67
CA LEU A 22 -16.09 39.41 -7.19
C LEU A 22 -15.88 38.45 -6.02
N MET A 23 -16.96 37.94 -5.43
CA MET A 23 -16.88 36.78 -4.57
C MET A 23 -16.44 35.59 -5.44
N ALA A 24 -15.20 35.17 -5.25
CA ALA A 24 -14.71 33.90 -5.79
C ALA A 24 -15.57 32.81 -5.16
N VAL A 25 -16.51 32.28 -5.93
CA VAL A 25 -17.24 31.05 -5.58
C VAL A 25 -16.17 29.97 -5.54
N GLY A 26 -15.80 29.56 -4.31
CA GLY A 26 -14.85 28.47 -4.11
C GLY A 26 -15.38 27.25 -4.86
N GLN A 27 -14.58 26.74 -5.79
CA GLN A 27 -14.86 25.48 -6.44
C GLN A 27 -15.09 24.45 -5.32
N PRO A 28 -16.12 23.58 -5.40
CA PRO A 28 -16.29 22.51 -4.44
C PRO A 28 -15.01 21.70 -4.45
N GLN A 29 -14.34 21.64 -3.31
CA GLN A 29 -13.17 20.82 -3.11
C GLN A 29 -13.66 19.38 -3.24
N GLU A 30 -13.44 18.73 -4.38
CA GLU A 30 -13.66 17.29 -4.51
C GLU A 30 -12.90 16.63 -3.36
N HIS A 31 -13.61 16.08 -2.41
CA HIS A 31 -13.00 15.29 -1.36
C HIS A 31 -12.35 14.10 -2.04
N ALA A 32 -11.02 14.15 -2.17
CA ALA A 32 -10.26 13.06 -2.74
C ALA A 32 -10.61 11.78 -1.97
N VAL A 33 -11.14 10.78 -2.68
CA VAL A 33 -11.53 9.50 -2.08
C VAL A 33 -10.27 8.86 -1.50
N THR A 34 -10.31 8.56 -0.20
CA THR A 34 -9.21 7.90 0.49
C THR A 34 -9.16 6.43 0.08
N LEU A 35 -8.08 6.02 -0.56
CA LEU A 35 -7.88 4.64 -1.03
C LEU A 35 -7.60 3.70 0.16
N ARG A 36 -8.45 2.73 0.38
CA ARG A 36 -8.32 1.72 1.43
C ARG A 36 -7.49 0.55 0.93
N ILE A 37 -6.25 0.44 1.37
CA ILE A 37 -5.28 -0.56 0.92
C ILE A 37 -5.13 -1.63 2.00
N MET A 38 -5.34 -2.90 1.66
CA MET A 38 -5.14 -4.04 2.57
C MET A 38 -3.89 -4.83 2.19
N PRO A 39 -2.77 -4.67 2.91
CA PRO A 39 -1.61 -5.54 2.75
C PRO A 39 -1.91 -6.94 3.29
N VAL A 40 -1.87 -7.96 2.44
CA VAL A 40 -2.14 -9.37 2.78
C VAL A 40 -0.91 -10.22 2.48
N GLY A 41 -0.54 -11.12 3.39
CA GLY A 41 0.58 -12.04 3.18
C GLY A 41 1.12 -12.63 4.47
N ASP A 42 2.40 -12.94 4.45
CA ASP A 42 3.12 -13.60 5.53
C ASP A 42 4.00 -12.63 6.37
N SER A 43 5.13 -13.14 6.89
CA SER A 43 6.07 -12.36 7.70
C SER A 43 6.70 -11.17 6.95
N ILE A 44 6.89 -11.28 5.63
CA ILE A 44 7.45 -10.19 4.82
C ILE A 44 6.42 -9.04 4.75
N THR A 45 5.15 -9.36 4.59
CA THR A 45 4.06 -8.37 4.63
C THR A 45 3.88 -7.77 6.02
N ARG A 46 4.03 -8.55 7.09
CA ARG A 46 4.05 -8.01 8.46
C ARG A 46 5.21 -7.03 8.67
N GLY A 47 6.28 -7.16 7.92
CA GLY A 47 7.52 -6.40 8.07
C GLY A 47 8.47 -7.02 9.09
N THR A 48 8.46 -8.35 9.21
CA THR A 48 9.41 -9.09 10.07
C THR A 48 10.82 -8.96 9.50
N TYR A 49 11.76 -8.73 10.41
CA TYR A 49 13.18 -8.73 10.13
C TYR A 49 13.88 -9.69 11.09
N LEU A 50 14.57 -10.68 10.55
CA LEU A 50 15.24 -11.73 11.34
C LEU A 50 16.74 -11.79 11.09
N GLY A 51 17.34 -10.76 10.48
CA GLY A 51 18.74 -10.77 10.07
C GLY A 51 19.79 -10.66 11.17
N GLY A 52 19.41 -10.62 12.42
CA GLY A 52 20.34 -10.40 13.55
C GLY A 52 20.99 -8.99 13.55
N GLU A 53 20.66 -8.16 12.59
CA GLU A 53 21.03 -6.75 12.56
C GLU A 53 19.89 -5.93 13.17
N THR A 54 20.27 -5.02 14.04
CA THR A 54 19.33 -4.00 14.54
C THR A 54 18.97 -3.10 13.39
N LEU A 55 17.72 -3.22 12.86
CA LEU A 55 17.25 -2.23 11.92
C LEU A 55 17.03 -0.91 12.66
N PRO A 56 17.64 0.19 12.20
CA PRO A 56 17.35 1.50 12.75
C PRO A 56 15.86 1.82 12.58
N ASN A 57 15.32 2.59 13.51
CA ASN A 57 13.91 2.98 13.64
C ASN A 57 13.17 3.31 12.31
N PRO A 58 13.75 4.00 11.30
CA PRO A 58 13.05 4.26 10.04
C PRO A 58 12.68 3.00 9.24
N LEU A 59 13.11 1.81 9.65
CA LEU A 59 12.81 0.55 8.97
C LEU A 59 11.64 -0.22 9.60
N GLY A 60 11.09 0.24 10.72
CA GLY A 60 9.86 -0.29 11.29
C GLY A 60 8.71 -0.28 10.27
N GLY A 61 7.87 -1.34 10.29
CA GLY A 61 6.79 -1.50 9.30
C GLY A 61 7.22 -2.09 7.95
N GLY A 62 8.51 -2.39 7.77
CA GLY A 62 9.03 -3.02 6.57
C GLY A 62 8.75 -2.20 5.30
N TRP A 63 8.36 -2.87 4.21
CA TRP A 63 8.02 -2.21 2.95
C TRP A 63 6.76 -1.33 3.06
N ARG A 64 5.84 -1.61 3.99
CA ARG A 64 4.60 -0.84 4.16
C ARG A 64 4.87 0.61 4.58
N LYS A 65 5.82 0.85 5.50
CA LYS A 65 6.22 2.21 5.87
C LYS A 65 6.79 2.99 4.69
N ARG A 66 7.64 2.34 3.89
CA ARG A 66 8.25 2.94 2.70
C ARG A 66 7.23 3.23 1.61
N LEU A 67 6.25 2.33 1.42
CA LEU A 67 5.13 2.56 0.52
C LEU A 67 4.27 3.74 0.97
N GLN A 68 3.97 3.83 2.27
CA GLN A 68 3.26 4.98 2.84
C GLN A 68 3.96 6.29 2.50
N ASP A 69 5.28 6.36 2.70
CA ASP A 69 6.05 7.58 2.46
C ASP A 69 5.99 7.99 0.98
N ARG A 70 6.05 7.02 0.07
CA ARG A 70 5.91 7.27 -1.38
C ARG A 70 4.52 7.75 -1.78
N LEU A 71 3.47 7.11 -1.25
CA LEU A 71 2.09 7.52 -1.51
C LEU A 71 1.82 8.93 -1.01
N ARG A 72 2.31 9.28 0.19
CA ARG A 72 2.22 10.63 0.74
C ARG A 72 2.97 11.66 -0.10
N ALA A 73 4.20 11.34 -0.50
CA ALA A 73 5.00 12.21 -1.35
C ALA A 73 4.34 12.44 -2.72
N ALA A 74 3.58 11.45 -3.22
CA ALA A 74 2.80 11.57 -4.46
C ALA A 74 1.42 12.24 -4.26
N GLY A 75 1.06 12.65 -3.04
CA GLY A 75 -0.22 13.27 -2.75
C GLY A 75 -1.42 12.32 -2.88
N VAL A 76 -1.20 11.00 -2.78
CA VAL A 76 -2.28 10.00 -2.85
C VAL A 76 -2.91 9.85 -1.47
N PRO A 77 -4.19 10.21 -1.28
CA PRO A 77 -4.88 9.96 -0.03
C PRO A 77 -5.16 8.45 0.11
N PHE A 78 -4.69 7.86 1.20
CA PHE A 78 -4.88 6.43 1.47
C PHE A 78 -4.92 6.14 2.97
N GLU A 79 -5.43 4.96 3.30
CA GLU A 79 -5.26 4.32 4.61
C GLU A 79 -4.92 2.84 4.43
N PHE A 80 -4.02 2.31 5.25
CA PHE A 80 -3.87 0.87 5.36
C PHE A 80 -4.95 0.30 6.26
N VAL A 81 -5.55 -0.83 5.85
CA VAL A 81 -6.56 -1.56 6.59
C VAL A 81 -6.15 -3.01 6.81
N GLY A 82 -6.77 -3.68 7.77
CA GLY A 82 -6.47 -5.08 8.11
C GLY A 82 -6.70 -5.38 9.57
N GLU A 83 -6.58 -6.66 9.95
CA GLU A 83 -6.91 -7.15 11.28
C GLU A 83 -5.82 -6.87 12.33
N LEU A 84 -4.59 -6.63 11.90
CA LEU A 84 -3.46 -6.35 12.77
C LEU A 84 -3.07 -4.88 12.70
N ASP A 85 -2.77 -4.28 13.83
CA ASP A 85 -2.47 -2.84 13.97
C ASP A 85 -1.07 -2.60 14.55
N TYR A 86 -0.15 -3.51 14.33
CA TYR A 86 1.21 -3.39 14.80
C TYR A 86 2.22 -3.59 13.68
N TRP A 87 3.41 -3.07 13.86
CA TRP A 87 4.55 -3.33 12.99
C TRP A 87 5.52 -4.29 13.63
N ALA A 88 6.34 -4.93 12.81
CA ALA A 88 7.52 -5.60 13.29
C ALA A 88 8.65 -4.58 13.45
N TYR A 89 9.19 -4.57 14.57
CA TYR A 89 10.24 -3.81 15.24
C TYR A 89 11.26 -3.00 14.46
N GLY A 90 11.50 -1.75 14.94
CA GLY A 90 12.85 -1.24 15.09
C GLY A 90 13.43 -1.70 16.45
N ALA A 91 14.74 -1.71 16.60
CA ALA A 91 15.45 -2.19 17.78
C ALA A 91 15.06 -1.53 19.10
N ASP A 92 14.46 -0.39 19.06
CA ASP A 92 14.20 0.54 20.15
C ASP A 92 12.72 0.68 20.51
N GLY A 93 11.84 -0.03 19.84
CA GLY A 93 10.41 0.02 20.12
C GLY A 93 9.77 1.40 19.86
N VAL A 94 10.50 2.33 19.23
CA VAL A 94 9.97 3.66 18.94
C VAL A 94 9.01 3.58 17.76
N VAL A 95 7.82 4.02 18.04
CA VAL A 95 6.68 4.09 17.15
C VAL A 95 6.79 5.37 16.33
N ASP A 96 6.91 5.27 14.99
CA ASP A 96 6.65 6.43 14.15
C ASP A 96 5.14 6.74 14.20
N PRO A 97 4.71 7.81 14.89
CA PRO A 97 3.28 8.12 15.07
C PRO A 97 2.59 8.46 13.74
N SER A 98 3.38 8.75 12.70
CA SER A 98 2.86 9.03 11.38
C SER A 98 2.54 7.76 10.57
N PHE A 99 3.01 6.58 11.03
CA PHE A 99 2.81 5.33 10.30
C PHE A 99 1.43 4.73 10.57
N SER A 100 0.69 4.43 9.49
CA SER A 100 -0.53 3.62 9.56
C SER A 100 -0.15 2.13 9.65
N PRO A 101 -0.29 1.47 10.80
CA PRO A 101 0.29 0.14 11.02
C PRO A 101 -0.58 -1.01 10.49
N ARG A 102 -1.82 -0.77 10.08
CA ARG A 102 -2.79 -1.82 9.78
C ARG A 102 -2.38 -2.71 8.62
N HIS A 103 -2.63 -4.02 8.76
CA HIS A 103 -2.31 -5.04 7.75
C HIS A 103 -2.98 -6.38 8.08
N HIS A 104 -2.96 -7.31 7.12
CA HIS A 104 -3.27 -8.73 7.29
C HIS A 104 -2.06 -9.61 6.93
N GLY A 105 -0.87 -9.22 7.43
CA GLY A 105 0.38 -9.97 7.28
C GLY A 105 0.54 -10.96 8.43
N LEU A 106 0.37 -12.24 8.16
CA LEU A 106 0.31 -13.33 9.14
C LEU A 106 1.64 -14.09 9.16
N ALA A 107 2.56 -13.68 10.02
CA ALA A 107 3.89 -14.26 10.06
C ALA A 107 3.87 -15.78 10.36
N GLY A 108 4.60 -16.55 9.55
CA GLY A 108 4.65 -18.01 9.64
C GLY A 108 3.49 -18.72 8.95
N PHE A 109 2.49 -18.02 8.49
CA PHE A 109 1.33 -18.62 7.81
C PHE A 109 1.65 -19.01 6.36
N SER A 110 1.16 -20.17 5.96
CA SER A 110 1.05 -20.58 4.56
C SER A 110 -0.16 -19.92 3.90
N ASN A 111 -0.31 -20.11 2.57
CA ASN A 111 -1.50 -19.67 1.86
C ASN A 111 -2.81 -20.25 2.44
N GLU A 112 -2.78 -21.52 2.83
CA GLU A 112 -3.91 -22.19 3.50
C GLU A 112 -4.22 -21.56 4.86
N GLY A 113 -3.19 -21.15 5.61
CA GLY A 113 -3.35 -20.43 6.86
C GLY A 113 -4.00 -19.05 6.66
N ILE A 114 -3.66 -18.33 5.61
CA ILE A 114 -4.29 -17.03 5.29
C ILE A 114 -5.76 -17.23 4.89
N LEU A 115 -6.07 -18.30 4.15
CA LEU A 115 -7.46 -18.66 3.82
C LEU A 115 -8.31 -18.86 5.06
N LYS A 116 -7.81 -19.59 6.05
CA LYS A 116 -8.57 -20.05 7.23
C LYS A 116 -8.51 -19.08 8.41
N GLY A 117 -7.48 -18.24 8.47
CA GLY A 117 -7.16 -17.49 9.68
C GLY A 117 -6.56 -18.37 10.76
N GLY A 118 -6.41 -17.85 11.96
CA GLY A 118 -5.83 -18.56 13.08
C GLY A 118 -5.33 -17.66 14.20
N VAL A 119 -4.44 -18.19 15.01
CA VAL A 119 -3.81 -17.45 16.10
C VAL A 119 -2.43 -16.98 15.68
N VAL A 120 -2.22 -15.67 15.72
CA VAL A 120 -0.94 -15.04 15.42
C VAL A 120 -0.26 -14.64 16.71
N PRO A 121 0.96 -15.15 17.01
CA PRO A 121 1.69 -14.73 18.19
C PRO A 121 2.05 -13.24 18.08
N THR A 122 1.78 -12.53 19.16
CA THR A 122 2.15 -11.12 19.26
C THR A 122 3.64 -11.00 19.49
N PRO A 123 4.31 -10.14 18.73
CA PRO A 123 5.71 -9.88 18.97
C PRO A 123 5.99 -9.36 20.38
N LYS A 124 7.16 -9.73 20.98
CA LYS A 124 7.50 -9.43 22.39
C LYS A 124 7.35 -7.94 22.80
N ALA A 125 7.72 -6.98 21.94
CA ALA A 125 7.59 -5.57 22.29
C ALA A 125 6.13 -5.07 22.19
N VAL A 126 5.31 -5.62 21.30
CA VAL A 126 3.86 -5.36 21.30
C VAL A 126 3.22 -5.97 22.52
N LEU A 127 3.63 -7.19 22.92
CA LEU A 127 3.23 -7.81 24.17
C LEU A 127 3.58 -6.90 25.36
N ALA A 128 4.82 -6.39 25.42
CA ALA A 128 5.26 -5.49 26.48
C ALA A 128 4.45 -4.18 26.50
N ALA A 129 4.09 -3.65 25.33
CA ALA A 129 3.36 -2.38 25.22
C ALA A 129 1.84 -2.51 25.41
N LYS A 130 1.25 -3.61 24.93
CA LYS A 130 -0.22 -3.81 24.90
C LYS A 130 -0.73 -4.93 25.79
N GLY A 131 0.16 -5.76 26.38
CA GLY A 131 -0.22 -6.88 27.23
C GLY A 131 -0.90 -8.07 26.54
N VAL A 132 -1.00 -8.04 25.20
CA VAL A 132 -1.71 -9.06 24.40
C VAL A 132 -0.72 -10.12 23.92
N GLN A 133 -0.87 -11.36 24.34
CA GLN A 133 0.05 -12.46 23.96
C GLN A 133 -0.21 -13.00 22.56
N GLU A 134 -1.48 -13.10 22.17
CA GLU A 134 -1.91 -13.69 20.90
C GLU A 134 -3.09 -12.91 20.34
N VAL A 135 -3.17 -12.83 19.02
CA VAL A 135 -4.31 -12.25 18.33
C VAL A 135 -4.93 -13.31 17.43
N ARG A 136 -6.21 -13.58 17.62
CA ARG A 136 -6.97 -14.42 16.70
C ARG A 136 -7.41 -13.56 15.52
N VAL A 137 -7.01 -13.97 14.32
CA VAL A 137 -7.38 -13.32 13.07
C VAL A 137 -8.32 -14.19 12.26
N PRO A 138 -9.33 -13.62 11.60
CA PRO A 138 -10.24 -14.35 10.73
C PRO A 138 -9.52 -14.81 9.45
N GLY A 139 -10.17 -15.73 8.72
CA GLY A 139 -9.77 -16.05 7.35
C GLY A 139 -10.02 -14.88 6.40
N ILE A 140 -9.44 -14.98 5.22
CA ILE A 140 -9.40 -13.86 4.26
C ILE A 140 -10.79 -13.31 3.91
N VAL A 141 -11.82 -14.15 3.74
CA VAL A 141 -13.18 -13.72 3.36
C VAL A 141 -13.78 -12.79 4.43
N GLU A 142 -13.68 -13.20 5.68
CA GLU A 142 -14.18 -12.39 6.79
C GLU A 142 -13.32 -11.13 7.00
N ALA A 143 -12.01 -11.22 6.81
CA ALA A 143 -11.11 -10.08 6.86
C ALA A 143 -11.45 -9.02 5.79
N LEU A 144 -11.74 -9.45 4.56
CA LEU A 144 -12.20 -8.55 3.49
C LEU A 144 -13.54 -7.89 3.83
N ALA A 145 -14.50 -8.67 4.31
CA ALA A 145 -15.83 -8.15 4.69
C ALA A 145 -15.76 -7.10 5.82
N ARG A 146 -14.90 -7.31 6.82
CA ARG A 146 -14.71 -6.39 7.95
C ARG A 146 -13.98 -5.11 7.56
N ASN A 147 -12.92 -5.25 6.76
CA ASN A 147 -12.02 -4.14 6.46
C ASN A 147 -12.43 -3.35 5.21
N LYS A 148 -13.24 -3.89 4.33
CA LYS A 148 -13.78 -3.25 3.11
C LYS A 148 -12.69 -2.48 2.35
N PRO A 149 -11.61 -3.14 1.90
CA PRO A 149 -10.57 -2.48 1.12
C PRO A 149 -11.07 -2.09 -0.27
N ASP A 150 -10.42 -1.12 -0.90
CA ASP A 150 -10.55 -0.84 -2.33
C ASP A 150 -9.52 -1.64 -3.13
N VAL A 151 -8.35 -1.87 -2.50
CA VAL A 151 -7.22 -2.61 -3.09
C VAL A 151 -6.66 -3.61 -2.08
N VAL A 152 -6.42 -4.82 -2.53
CA VAL A 152 -5.66 -5.86 -1.80
C VAL A 152 -4.28 -5.99 -2.44
N LEU A 153 -3.22 -5.89 -1.65
CA LEU A 153 -1.84 -6.18 -2.04
C LEU A 153 -1.46 -7.55 -1.48
N LEU A 154 -1.50 -8.59 -2.33
CA LEU A 154 -1.22 -9.96 -1.90
C LEU A 154 0.20 -10.40 -2.26
N MET A 155 1.02 -10.72 -1.27
CA MET A 155 2.30 -11.39 -1.44
C MET A 155 2.48 -12.46 -0.37
N SER A 156 2.33 -13.73 -0.74
CA SER A 156 2.40 -14.86 0.20
C SER A 156 2.95 -16.12 -0.45
N GLY A 157 3.49 -17.02 0.35
CA GLY A 157 4.03 -18.30 -0.11
C GLY A 157 5.41 -18.63 0.42
N ALA A 158 6.08 -17.70 1.11
CA ALA A 158 7.41 -17.96 1.68
C ALA A 158 7.42 -19.08 2.73
N ASN A 159 6.27 -19.50 3.25
CA ASN A 159 6.10 -20.52 4.26
C ASN A 159 5.50 -21.83 3.73
N GLY A 160 5.86 -22.28 2.51
CA GLY A 160 5.38 -23.59 2.09
C GLY A 160 5.39 -23.86 0.59
N PHE A 161 5.55 -22.87 -0.28
CA PHE A 161 5.63 -23.02 -1.76
C PHE A 161 4.49 -23.87 -2.36
N ASP A 162 3.32 -23.89 -1.71
CA ASP A 162 2.15 -24.59 -2.22
C ASP A 162 1.39 -23.70 -3.21
N ALA A 163 1.64 -23.92 -4.51
CA ALA A 163 1.00 -23.18 -5.59
C ALA A 163 -0.51 -23.44 -5.64
N SER A 164 -0.96 -24.66 -5.33
CA SER A 164 -2.39 -25.00 -5.31
C SER A 164 -3.13 -24.22 -4.20
N ALA A 165 -2.54 -24.12 -3.01
CA ALA A 165 -3.12 -23.32 -1.94
C ALA A 165 -3.08 -21.81 -2.25
N ARG A 166 -2.05 -21.31 -2.98
CA ARG A 166 -2.01 -19.94 -3.47
C ARG A 166 -3.14 -19.69 -4.47
N ASP A 167 -3.32 -20.60 -5.41
CA ASP A 167 -4.34 -20.44 -6.44
C ASP A 167 -5.74 -20.41 -5.80
N ARG A 168 -6.03 -21.29 -4.84
CA ARG A 168 -7.26 -21.23 -4.05
C ARG A 168 -7.41 -19.90 -3.28
N LEU A 169 -6.33 -19.36 -2.74
CA LEU A 169 -6.38 -18.06 -2.04
C LEU A 169 -6.75 -16.92 -3.00
N VAL A 170 -6.12 -16.87 -4.18
CA VAL A 170 -6.43 -15.89 -5.23
C VAL A 170 -7.87 -16.04 -5.71
N GLU A 171 -8.31 -17.27 -6.02
CA GLU A 171 -9.67 -17.58 -6.45
C GLU A 171 -10.70 -17.16 -5.41
N THR A 172 -10.42 -17.44 -4.13
CA THR A 172 -11.30 -17.05 -3.02
C THR A 172 -11.40 -15.53 -2.89
N ILE A 173 -10.27 -14.80 -2.99
CA ILE A 173 -10.30 -13.33 -2.97
C ILE A 173 -11.12 -12.82 -4.17
N CYS A 174 -10.85 -13.29 -5.37
CA CYS A 174 -11.58 -12.87 -6.57
C CYS A 174 -13.08 -13.17 -6.51
N ALA A 175 -13.49 -14.21 -5.79
CA ALA A 175 -14.92 -14.57 -5.63
C ALA A 175 -15.66 -13.69 -4.61
N HIS A 176 -14.97 -13.13 -3.62
CA HIS A 176 -15.57 -12.41 -2.49
C HIS A 176 -15.15 -10.94 -2.38
N PHE A 177 -14.48 -10.42 -3.39
CA PHE A 177 -13.94 -9.06 -3.38
C PHE A 177 -14.11 -8.39 -4.75
N ASP A 178 -14.84 -7.28 -4.78
CA ASP A 178 -15.12 -6.52 -6.01
C ASP A 178 -14.09 -5.41 -6.28
N GLY A 179 -13.17 -5.16 -5.35
CA GLY A 179 -12.08 -4.18 -5.51
C GLY A 179 -10.96 -4.70 -6.40
N GLU A 180 -9.81 -4.07 -6.33
CA GLU A 180 -8.65 -4.45 -7.11
C GLU A 180 -7.71 -5.38 -6.35
N LEU A 181 -7.44 -6.58 -6.87
CA LEU A 181 -6.41 -7.48 -6.36
C LEU A 181 -5.10 -7.26 -7.12
N VAL A 182 -4.07 -6.80 -6.42
CA VAL A 182 -2.71 -6.75 -6.93
C VAL A 182 -1.93 -7.90 -6.28
N VAL A 183 -1.66 -8.94 -7.04
CA VAL A 183 -0.94 -10.12 -6.55
C VAL A 183 0.51 -10.10 -7.02
N ALA A 184 1.44 -10.47 -6.13
CA ALA A 184 2.86 -10.50 -6.45
C ALA A 184 3.43 -11.92 -6.44
N THR A 185 4.44 -12.15 -7.30
CA THR A 185 5.38 -13.25 -7.10
C THR A 185 6.09 -13.05 -5.74
N ILE A 186 6.50 -14.15 -5.09
CA ILE A 186 7.32 -14.00 -3.87
C ILE A 186 8.76 -13.63 -4.23
N THR A 187 9.40 -12.93 -3.32
CA THR A 187 10.79 -12.47 -3.44
C THR A 187 11.78 -13.64 -3.62
N PRO A 188 12.98 -13.40 -4.17
CA PRO A 188 14.05 -14.37 -4.14
C PRO A 188 14.31 -14.87 -2.71
N GLN A 189 14.69 -16.13 -2.58
CA GLN A 189 15.20 -16.72 -1.36
C GLN A 189 16.55 -17.38 -1.64
N LYS A 190 17.34 -17.65 -0.60
CA LYS A 190 18.67 -18.25 -0.72
C LYS A 190 19.00 -19.15 0.48
N ALA A 191 20.09 -19.92 0.40
CA ALA A 191 20.60 -20.62 1.57
C ALA A 191 20.84 -19.65 2.76
N PRO A 192 20.61 -20.06 4.01
CA PRO A 192 20.33 -21.42 4.47
C PRO A 192 18.84 -21.82 4.45
N ARG A 193 17.94 -21.05 3.82
CA ARG A 193 16.52 -21.39 3.74
C ARG A 193 16.33 -22.71 3.00
N ARG A 194 15.71 -23.71 3.64
CA ARG A 194 15.35 -24.98 2.98
C ARG A 194 14.25 -24.75 1.94
N GLY A 195 14.42 -25.35 0.76
CA GLY A 195 13.46 -25.25 -0.33
C GLY A 195 13.48 -23.92 -1.06
N TRP A 196 14.52 -23.11 -0.92
CA TRP A 196 14.64 -21.85 -1.65
C TRP A 196 14.62 -22.05 -3.17
N GLU A 197 15.02 -23.23 -3.65
CA GLU A 197 14.97 -23.63 -5.07
C GLU A 197 13.53 -23.71 -5.60
N LEU A 198 12.54 -23.86 -4.73
CA LEU A 198 11.12 -23.95 -5.08
C LEU A 198 10.48 -22.60 -5.38
N VAL A 199 11.17 -21.49 -5.12
CA VAL A 199 10.64 -20.15 -5.37
C VAL A 199 10.31 -19.93 -6.85
N VAL A 200 11.22 -20.33 -7.75
CA VAL A 200 11.02 -20.16 -9.20
C VAL A 200 9.84 -20.99 -9.71
N PRO A 201 9.76 -22.32 -9.47
CA PRO A 201 8.59 -23.09 -9.88
C PRO A 201 7.29 -22.65 -9.20
N TYR A 202 7.34 -22.19 -7.94
CA TYR A 202 6.18 -21.64 -7.27
C TYR A 202 5.64 -20.37 -7.96
N ASN A 203 6.52 -19.46 -8.37
CA ASN A 203 6.13 -18.25 -9.08
C ASN A 203 5.66 -18.49 -10.52
N ALA A 204 6.15 -19.54 -11.16
CA ALA A 204 6.00 -19.75 -12.61
C ALA A 204 4.55 -19.87 -13.09
N SER A 205 3.63 -20.39 -12.28
CA SER A 205 2.21 -20.55 -12.68
C SER A 205 1.35 -19.32 -12.39
N LEU A 206 1.85 -18.35 -11.62
CA LEU A 206 1.07 -17.18 -11.20
C LEU A 206 0.63 -16.28 -12.38
N PRO A 207 1.46 -16.00 -13.41
CA PRO A 207 1.02 -15.21 -14.56
C PRO A 207 -0.20 -15.79 -15.27
N GLY A 208 -0.23 -17.11 -15.49
CA GLY A 208 -1.37 -17.80 -16.14
C GLY A 208 -2.65 -17.75 -15.30
N LEU A 209 -2.52 -17.83 -13.97
CA LEU A 209 -3.64 -17.64 -13.05
C LEU A 209 -4.24 -16.25 -13.17
N VAL A 210 -3.40 -15.23 -13.14
CA VAL A 210 -3.83 -13.82 -13.26
C VAL A 210 -4.51 -13.56 -14.60
N GLU A 211 -3.91 -14.03 -15.70
CA GLU A 211 -4.47 -13.88 -17.04
C GLU A 211 -5.87 -14.54 -17.16
N ARG A 212 -6.07 -15.71 -16.57
CA ARG A 212 -7.38 -16.39 -16.53
C ARG A 212 -8.42 -15.49 -15.86
N HIS A 213 -8.14 -14.97 -14.67
CA HIS A 213 -9.07 -14.12 -13.95
C HIS A 213 -9.32 -12.77 -14.64
N GLN A 214 -8.33 -12.22 -15.34
CA GLN A 214 -8.52 -11.01 -16.16
C GLN A 214 -9.49 -11.28 -17.31
N LYS A 215 -9.39 -12.44 -17.98
CA LYS A 215 -10.33 -12.87 -19.04
C LYS A 215 -11.76 -13.08 -18.51
N GLU A 216 -11.89 -13.43 -17.24
CA GLU A 216 -13.16 -13.52 -16.53
C GLU A 216 -13.70 -12.15 -16.07
N GLY A 217 -13.01 -11.06 -16.40
CA GLY A 217 -13.43 -9.70 -16.05
C GLY A 217 -13.08 -9.29 -14.61
N ARG A 218 -12.26 -10.04 -13.89
CA ARG A 218 -11.81 -9.70 -12.53
C ARG A 218 -10.76 -8.59 -12.57
N ARG A 219 -10.84 -7.69 -11.61
CA ARG A 219 -9.86 -6.60 -11.43
C ARG A 219 -8.64 -7.14 -10.69
N ILE A 220 -7.77 -7.81 -11.43
CA ILE A 220 -6.56 -8.42 -10.90
C ILE A 220 -5.34 -8.01 -11.73
N ARG A 221 -4.21 -7.74 -11.06
CA ARG A 221 -2.92 -7.42 -11.70
C ARG A 221 -1.78 -8.19 -11.04
N LEU A 222 -0.75 -8.47 -11.83
CA LEU A 222 0.48 -9.12 -11.37
C LEU A 222 1.58 -8.08 -11.14
N VAL A 223 2.32 -8.25 -10.05
CA VAL A 223 3.62 -7.60 -9.81
C VAL A 223 4.70 -8.66 -9.76
N ASP A 224 5.71 -8.54 -10.61
CA ASP A 224 6.87 -9.44 -10.55
C ASP A 224 7.84 -8.96 -9.46
N MET A 225 7.56 -9.35 -8.22
CA MET A 225 8.39 -9.02 -7.07
C MET A 225 9.69 -9.82 -7.06
N TYR A 226 9.70 -10.99 -7.69
CA TYR A 226 10.91 -11.81 -7.84
C TYR A 226 11.94 -11.09 -8.69
N ALA A 227 11.55 -10.53 -9.82
CA ALA A 227 12.45 -9.79 -10.70
C ALA A 227 12.87 -8.42 -10.13
N ALA A 228 12.11 -7.87 -9.19
CA ALA A 228 12.44 -6.59 -8.57
C ALA A 228 13.62 -6.67 -7.60
N LEU A 229 13.94 -7.85 -7.08
CA LEU A 229 14.98 -8.08 -6.08
C LEU A 229 16.06 -9.03 -6.60
N THR A 230 17.21 -9.02 -5.91
CA THR A 230 18.30 -9.98 -6.10
C THR A 230 18.54 -10.74 -4.79
N PRO A 231 19.30 -11.86 -4.79
CA PRO A 231 19.69 -12.53 -3.57
C PRO A 231 20.45 -11.66 -2.55
N ASP A 232 21.13 -10.59 -3.02
CA ASP A 232 21.83 -9.64 -2.14
C ASP A 232 20.87 -8.75 -1.35
N ASP A 233 19.63 -8.63 -1.80
CA ASP A 233 18.57 -7.91 -1.10
C ASP A 233 17.93 -8.72 0.04
N ILE A 234 18.35 -9.99 0.21
CA ILE A 234 17.84 -10.91 1.22
C ILE A 234 18.85 -11.04 2.36
N THR A 235 18.37 -10.99 3.60
CA THR A 235 19.20 -11.13 4.81
C THR A 235 19.86 -12.50 4.91
N LYS A 236 20.69 -12.70 5.96
CA LYS A 236 21.39 -13.96 6.21
C LYS A 236 20.45 -15.14 6.53
N ASP A 237 19.21 -14.88 6.89
CA ASP A 237 18.22 -15.95 7.12
C ASP A 237 17.71 -16.59 5.81
N GLY A 238 18.02 -15.99 4.67
CA GLY A 238 17.69 -16.50 3.34
C GLY A 238 16.26 -16.25 2.90
N VAL A 239 15.44 -15.52 3.68
CA VAL A 239 14.01 -15.29 3.41
C VAL A 239 13.65 -13.81 3.42
N HIS A 240 13.98 -13.11 4.51
CA HIS A 240 13.48 -11.76 4.73
C HIS A 240 14.34 -10.73 4.00
N PRO A 241 13.72 -9.74 3.34
CA PRO A 241 14.44 -8.67 2.67
C PRO A 241 15.21 -7.79 3.66
N ASN A 242 16.41 -7.35 3.27
CA ASN A 242 17.15 -6.30 3.95
C ASN A 242 16.56 -4.91 3.63
N ALA A 243 17.20 -3.84 4.12
CA ALA A 243 16.74 -2.47 3.92
C ALA A 243 16.54 -2.11 2.43
N ALA A 244 17.50 -2.47 1.58
CA ALA A 244 17.41 -2.23 0.13
C ALA A 244 16.29 -3.05 -0.52
N GLY A 245 16.13 -4.32 -0.11
CA GLY A 245 15.05 -5.17 -0.57
C GLY A 245 13.68 -4.62 -0.19
N LEU A 246 13.52 -4.11 1.04
CA LEU A 246 12.28 -3.48 1.48
C LEU A 246 11.93 -2.22 0.68
N ASP A 247 12.94 -1.44 0.28
CA ASP A 247 12.74 -0.28 -0.60
C ASP A 247 12.27 -0.69 -1.99
N LYS A 248 12.88 -1.72 -2.57
CA LYS A 248 12.51 -2.26 -3.89
C LYS A 248 11.09 -2.83 -3.89
N ILE A 249 10.68 -3.53 -2.83
CA ILE A 249 9.31 -4.02 -2.67
C ILE A 249 8.32 -2.84 -2.63
N ALA A 250 8.63 -1.81 -1.86
CA ALA A 250 7.78 -0.63 -1.78
C ALA A 250 7.67 0.11 -3.12
N ASP A 251 8.77 0.19 -3.88
CA ASP A 251 8.78 0.75 -5.23
C ASP A 251 7.92 -0.04 -6.20
N ALA A 252 7.99 -1.38 -6.15
CA ALA A 252 7.20 -2.23 -7.01
C ALA A 252 5.69 -2.07 -6.72
N TRP A 253 5.30 -2.05 -5.44
CA TRP A 253 3.92 -1.78 -5.04
C TRP A 253 3.47 -0.36 -5.42
N PHE A 254 4.33 0.64 -5.22
CA PHE A 254 4.01 2.03 -5.56
C PHE A 254 3.72 2.18 -7.06
N ARG A 255 4.57 1.62 -7.93
CA ARG A 255 4.34 1.63 -9.39
C ARG A 255 3.07 0.90 -9.80
N ALA A 256 2.69 -0.14 -9.06
CA ALA A 256 1.43 -0.83 -9.30
C ALA A 256 0.21 0.02 -8.91
N LEU A 257 0.29 0.78 -7.82
CA LEU A 257 -0.82 1.62 -7.33
C LEU A 257 -0.92 2.96 -8.07
N VAL A 258 0.21 3.53 -8.45
CA VAL A 258 0.31 4.85 -9.08
C VAL A 258 1.02 4.70 -10.43
N PRO A 259 0.32 4.23 -11.47
CA PRO A 259 0.93 4.10 -12.79
C PRO A 259 1.42 5.46 -13.29
N GLU A 260 2.61 5.47 -13.88
CA GLU A 260 3.14 6.69 -14.50
C GLU A 260 2.13 7.21 -15.54
N LYS A 261 1.78 8.51 -15.44
CA LYS A 261 1.00 9.15 -16.51
C LYS A 261 1.76 8.94 -17.82
N PRO A 262 1.10 8.50 -18.89
CA PRO A 262 1.77 8.34 -20.17
C PRO A 262 2.43 9.69 -20.50
N ARG A 263 3.75 9.66 -20.72
CA ARG A 263 4.49 10.88 -21.15
C ARG A 263 3.83 11.39 -22.43
N PRO A 264 3.51 12.69 -22.53
CA PRO A 264 3.00 13.23 -23.76
C PRO A 264 4.00 12.86 -24.87
N ARG A 265 3.52 12.24 -25.95
CA ARG A 265 4.36 11.98 -27.11
C ARG A 265 4.92 13.33 -27.57
N VAL A 266 6.22 13.51 -27.41
CA VAL A 266 6.90 14.66 -28.02
C VAL A 266 6.60 14.55 -29.50
N GLY A 267 5.76 15.48 -30.00
CA GLY A 267 5.38 15.49 -31.41
C GLY A 267 6.66 15.52 -32.26
N ALA A 268 6.75 14.60 -33.19
CA ALA A 268 7.78 14.65 -34.20
C ALA A 268 7.67 16.02 -34.85
N ILE A 269 8.65 16.88 -34.63
CA ILE A 269 8.83 18.11 -35.35
C ILE A 269 9.09 17.67 -36.81
N ARG A 270 8.14 18.01 -37.68
CA ARG A 270 8.29 17.85 -39.12
C ARG A 270 9.13 18.99 -39.66
#